data_8cfe808c8c583fd565ef7a5ba453bb8b
#
_entry.id   8cfe808c8c583fd565ef7a5ba453bb8b
#
_cell.length_a   1.000
_cell.length_b   1.000
_cell.length_c   1.000
_cell.angle_alpha   90.00
_cell.angle_beta   90.00
_cell.angle_gamma   90.00
#
_symmetry.space_group_name_H-M   'P 1'
#
loop_
_entity.id
_entity.type
_entity.pdbx_description
1 polymer ?
#
loop_
_entity_poly.entity_id
_entity_poly.type
_entity_poly.pdbx_seq_one_letter_code
_entity_poly.pdbx_strand_id
1 'polypeptide(L)'
;MHLLRGKNRDKCGCGTSDHGEHVDAKKTNLCSEDDKFEDDIVESDIELDDTDVVEPDNDPPQKMGDLSIDVTEENQDAAQMLKSKAMEAISEGKLDEATDNLTEAIMLNPSSAILYATRASVYVKLKKPNAAIRDADAALKINPDSAKGYKIRGMARAMLGLWEEAATDLHVASRLDHDEEIALVLKKVEPNAHKIEEHRRKYARLCKERELRKSGHQKQQQQAQPHDSEAAAAFKDGQVMAIHSSSELETKLKAASKTSRLAILYFTATWCGPCRYISPVFTSLSGKYPKVVFLKVDIDGAQDVAVSWNVSSVPTFFFIKNGKEIDKVVGVDKSALETKIAQYAGQS
;
A
#
# COMPACT_ATOMS: atom_id res chain seq x y z
N MET A 1 0.25 -19.97 29.11
CA MET A 1 0.95 -18.73 28.75
C MET A 1 1.73 -19.01 27.47
N HIS A 2 1.09 -18.99 26.31
CA HIS A 2 1.74 -19.11 25.00
C HIS A 2 1.57 -17.78 24.28
N LEU A 3 2.68 -17.06 24.12
CA LEU A 3 2.80 -15.85 23.33
C LEU A 3 2.68 -16.25 21.86
N LEU A 4 1.50 -16.07 21.27
CA LEU A 4 1.34 -16.14 19.82
C LEU A 4 1.93 -14.85 19.22
N ARG A 5 3.16 -14.94 18.73
CA ARG A 5 3.77 -13.94 17.85
C ARG A 5 2.95 -13.90 16.55
N GLY A 6 2.01 -12.98 16.48
CA GLY A 6 1.39 -12.58 15.21
C GLY A 6 2.45 -12.00 14.28
N LYS A 7 2.92 -12.80 13.33
CA LYS A 7 3.76 -12.34 12.23
C LYS A 7 2.89 -11.63 11.18
N ASN A 8 2.50 -10.41 11.44
CA ASN A 8 2.19 -9.48 10.37
C ASN A 8 3.29 -8.40 10.35
N ARG A 9 4.33 -8.69 9.59
CA ARG A 9 5.30 -7.68 9.17
C ARG A 9 4.71 -6.90 8.00
N ASP A 10 3.92 -5.91 8.27
CA ASP A 10 3.76 -4.81 7.35
C ASP A 10 4.98 -3.90 7.49
N LYS A 11 5.94 -4.13 6.60
CA LYS A 11 7.13 -3.31 6.47
C LYS A 11 6.71 -1.90 6.08
N CYS A 12 6.88 -0.94 7.01
CA CYS A 12 7.18 0.42 6.61
C CYS A 12 8.42 0.34 5.69
N GLY A 13 8.23 0.61 4.40
CA GLY A 13 9.27 0.49 3.40
C GLY A 13 10.39 1.51 3.61
N CYS A 14 11.44 1.08 4.28
CA CYS A 14 12.77 1.63 4.11
C CYS A 14 13.60 0.53 3.48
N GLY A 15 13.84 0.63 2.17
CA GLY A 15 14.64 -0.30 1.44
C GLY A 15 16.10 -0.25 1.86
N THR A 16 16.63 -1.38 2.28
CA THR A 16 18.06 -1.69 2.17
C THR A 16 18.17 -3.11 1.65
N SER A 17 18.71 -3.24 0.45
CA SER A 17 19.13 -4.49 -0.15
C SER A 17 20.39 -4.98 0.57
N ASP A 18 20.31 -6.20 1.09
CA ASP A 18 21.45 -6.94 1.67
C ASP A 18 21.97 -7.94 0.63
N HIS A 19 23.21 -7.79 0.23
CA HIS A 19 24.04 -8.83 -0.36
C HIS A 19 25.27 -8.98 0.51
N GLY A 20 25.34 -10.10 1.23
CA GLY A 20 26.47 -10.47 2.02
C GLY A 20 27.64 -10.95 1.16
N GLU A 21 28.85 -10.51 1.54
CA GLU A 21 30.09 -11.27 1.42
C GLU A 21 31.07 -10.87 2.53
N HIS A 22 31.58 -11.90 3.19
CA HIS A 22 32.63 -11.91 4.20
C HIS A 22 33.94 -11.33 3.64
N VAL A 23 34.59 -10.39 4.35
CA VAL A 23 36.07 -10.38 4.56
C VAL A 23 36.43 -9.49 5.76
N ASP A 24 37.46 -9.97 6.51
CA ASP A 24 38.01 -9.45 7.76
C ASP A 24 38.76 -8.12 7.68
N ALA A 25 38.67 -7.42 8.85
CA ALA A 25 39.71 -6.63 9.53
C ALA A 25 40.25 -5.32 8.94
N LYS A 26 39.97 -4.21 9.58
CA LYS A 26 40.84 -3.46 10.49
C LYS A 26 40.22 -2.16 10.99
N LYS A 27 40.30 -1.98 12.32
CA LYS A 27 39.91 -0.78 13.08
C LYS A 27 40.61 0.48 12.58
N THR A 28 39.85 1.57 12.41
CA THR A 28 40.25 2.89 12.86
C THR A 28 39.00 3.62 13.36
N ASN A 29 39.03 3.94 14.65
CA ASN A 29 38.06 4.77 15.35
C ASN A 29 38.04 6.17 14.75
N LEU A 30 36.86 6.61 14.33
CA LEU A 30 36.44 7.99 14.44
C LEU A 30 34.90 7.96 14.65
N CYS A 31 34.49 7.67 15.89
CA CYS A 31 33.14 7.94 16.34
C CYS A 31 33.02 9.46 16.54
N SER A 32 32.28 10.12 15.68
CA SER A 32 31.69 11.40 15.98
C SER A 32 30.52 11.17 16.97
N GLU A 33 30.54 11.90 18.07
CA GLU A 33 29.63 11.76 19.24
C GLU A 33 28.18 12.24 18.98
N ASP A 34 27.69 12.20 17.74
CA ASP A 34 26.37 12.74 17.36
C ASP A 34 25.25 11.71 17.12
N ASP A 35 25.50 10.41 17.39
CA ASP A 35 24.53 9.32 17.13
C ASP A 35 23.78 8.84 18.39
N LYS A 36 23.45 9.74 19.33
CA LYS A 36 22.77 9.38 20.60
C LYS A 36 21.29 9.74 20.67
N PHE A 37 20.53 9.67 19.60
CA PHE A 37 19.05 9.72 19.63
C PHE A 37 18.41 8.84 18.55
N GLU A 38 18.74 7.56 18.53
CA GLU A 38 17.84 6.57 18.00
C GLU A 38 16.83 6.22 19.09
N ASP A 39 15.81 7.05 19.28
CA ASP A 39 14.57 6.64 19.94
C ASP A 39 13.91 5.60 19.06
N ASP A 40 14.30 4.34 19.22
CA ASP A 40 13.58 3.21 18.65
C ASP A 40 12.16 3.26 19.17
N ILE A 41 11.21 3.39 18.25
CA ILE A 41 9.79 3.25 18.59
C ILE A 41 9.63 1.80 19.01
N VAL A 42 9.68 1.54 20.32
CA VAL A 42 9.45 0.21 20.89
C VAL A 42 7.97 -0.11 20.72
N GLU A 43 7.68 -1.15 19.95
CA GLU A 43 6.33 -1.66 19.79
C GLU A 43 5.87 -2.22 21.15
N SER A 44 4.84 -1.59 21.73
CA SER A 44 4.24 -2.08 22.96
C SER A 44 3.38 -3.29 22.66
N ASP A 45 3.51 -4.37 23.43
CA ASP A 45 2.63 -5.53 23.33
C ASP A 45 1.18 -5.11 23.66
N ILE A 46 0.25 -5.67 22.89
CA ILE A 46 -1.19 -5.50 23.13
C ILE A 46 -1.69 -6.75 23.84
N GLU A 47 -2.32 -6.57 25.00
CA GLU A 47 -3.02 -7.65 25.68
C GLU A 47 -4.42 -7.82 25.05
N LEU A 48 -4.59 -8.92 24.30
CA LEU A 48 -5.86 -9.33 23.72
C LEU A 48 -6.49 -10.45 24.56
N ASP A 49 -7.81 -10.55 24.52
CA ASP A 49 -8.54 -11.70 25.10
C ASP A 49 -8.62 -12.80 24.05
N ASP A 50 -7.72 -13.78 24.18
CA ASP A 50 -7.57 -14.91 23.27
C ASP A 50 -8.20 -16.21 23.83
N THR A 51 -9.10 -16.10 24.82
CA THR A 51 -9.68 -17.25 25.55
C THR A 51 -10.42 -18.24 24.62
N ASP A 52 -11.07 -17.74 23.58
CA ASP A 52 -11.84 -18.53 22.61
C ASP A 52 -11.04 -18.82 21.31
N VAL A 53 -9.78 -18.42 21.22
CA VAL A 53 -8.94 -18.66 20.05
C VAL A 53 -8.51 -20.14 20.01
N VAL A 54 -8.61 -20.75 18.85
CA VAL A 54 -8.21 -22.12 18.59
C VAL A 54 -7.03 -22.20 17.63
N GLU A 55 -6.30 -23.31 17.65
CA GLU A 55 -5.26 -23.54 16.65
C GLU A 55 -5.88 -23.70 15.24
N PRO A 56 -5.24 -23.12 14.20
CA PRO A 56 -5.70 -23.29 12.83
C PRO A 56 -5.69 -24.76 12.41
N ASP A 57 -6.79 -25.22 11.81
CA ASP A 57 -6.84 -26.53 11.19
C ASP A 57 -5.94 -26.58 9.95
N ASN A 58 -5.15 -27.65 9.85
CA ASN A 58 -4.23 -27.93 8.73
C ASN A 58 -4.71 -29.07 7.84
N ASP A 59 -6.00 -29.40 7.92
CA ASP A 59 -6.60 -30.44 7.09
C ASP A 59 -6.49 -30.11 5.59
N PRO A 60 -6.39 -31.11 4.73
CA PRO A 60 -6.48 -30.93 3.29
C PRO A 60 -7.76 -30.16 2.92
N PRO A 61 -7.74 -29.32 1.87
CA PRO A 61 -8.94 -28.61 1.44
C PRO A 61 -10.10 -29.58 1.18
N GLN A 62 -11.26 -29.25 1.75
CA GLN A 62 -12.49 -30.03 1.53
C GLN A 62 -12.89 -30.00 0.04
N LYS A 63 -13.65 -31.02 -0.38
CA LYS A 63 -14.18 -31.09 -1.75
C LYS A 63 -15.13 -29.94 -1.99
N MET A 64 -14.91 -29.21 -3.08
CA MET A 64 -15.72 -28.10 -3.56
C MET A 64 -16.45 -28.55 -4.84
N GLY A 65 -17.66 -28.08 -5.05
CA GLY A 65 -18.41 -28.37 -6.27
C GLY A 65 -17.87 -27.59 -7.48
N ASP A 66 -18.08 -28.12 -8.64
CA ASP A 66 -17.74 -27.47 -9.91
C ASP A 66 -18.90 -26.58 -10.38
N LEU A 67 -18.71 -25.26 -10.35
CA LEU A 67 -19.71 -24.27 -10.75
C LEU A 67 -20.03 -24.29 -12.26
N SER A 68 -19.26 -25.00 -13.08
CA SER A 68 -19.50 -25.10 -14.52
C SER A 68 -20.53 -26.16 -14.89
N ILE A 69 -20.96 -26.97 -13.93
CA ILE A 69 -21.92 -28.05 -14.17
C ILE A 69 -23.34 -27.50 -14.16
N ASP A 70 -24.11 -27.82 -15.21
CA ASP A 70 -25.54 -27.54 -15.24
C ASP A 70 -26.27 -28.42 -14.23
N VAL A 71 -26.96 -27.80 -13.28
CA VAL A 71 -27.67 -28.50 -12.20
C VAL A 71 -29.07 -28.87 -12.69
N THR A 72 -29.34 -30.17 -12.80
CA THR A 72 -30.68 -30.67 -13.15
C THR A 72 -31.64 -30.53 -11.96
N GLU A 73 -32.95 -30.57 -12.24
CA GLU A 73 -33.99 -30.53 -11.19
C GLU A 73 -33.88 -31.71 -10.25
N GLU A 74 -33.57 -32.92 -10.78
CA GLU A 74 -33.32 -34.13 -9.99
C GLU A 74 -32.14 -33.97 -9.02
N ASN A 75 -31.05 -33.31 -9.47
CA ASN A 75 -29.88 -33.03 -8.63
C ASN A 75 -30.20 -31.99 -7.56
N GLN A 76 -31.05 -30.99 -7.86
CA GLN A 76 -31.51 -30.03 -6.86
C GLN A 76 -32.31 -30.71 -5.75
N ASP A 77 -33.25 -31.59 -6.13
CA ASP A 77 -34.09 -32.34 -5.17
C ASP A 77 -33.24 -33.28 -4.31
N ALA A 78 -32.33 -34.02 -4.94
CA ALA A 78 -31.40 -34.90 -4.22
C ALA A 78 -30.51 -34.09 -3.24
N ALA A 79 -29.97 -32.98 -3.66
CA ALA A 79 -29.18 -32.11 -2.78
C ALA A 79 -30.01 -31.55 -1.62
N GLN A 80 -31.28 -31.23 -1.83
CA GLN A 80 -32.16 -30.77 -0.77
C GLN A 80 -32.47 -31.89 0.24
N MET A 81 -32.62 -33.12 -0.24
CA MET A 81 -32.81 -34.31 0.66
C MET A 81 -31.55 -34.54 1.52
N LEU A 82 -30.36 -34.47 0.91
CA LEU A 82 -29.10 -34.62 1.64
C LEU A 82 -28.90 -33.47 2.66
N LYS A 83 -29.26 -32.23 2.31
CA LYS A 83 -29.27 -31.14 3.26
C LYS A 83 -30.19 -31.40 4.45
N SER A 84 -31.37 -31.98 4.22
CA SER A 84 -32.30 -32.30 5.30
C SER A 84 -31.71 -33.38 6.22
N LYS A 85 -31.10 -34.43 5.68
CA LYS A 85 -30.35 -35.42 6.46
C LYS A 85 -29.20 -34.82 7.26
N ALA A 86 -28.45 -33.88 6.64
CA ALA A 86 -27.40 -33.19 7.34
C ALA A 86 -27.93 -32.36 8.51
N MET A 87 -29.08 -31.69 8.35
CA MET A 87 -29.71 -30.92 9.45
C MET A 87 -30.14 -31.83 10.60
N GLU A 88 -30.65 -33.02 10.31
CA GLU A 88 -30.96 -34.05 11.31
C GLU A 88 -29.68 -34.52 12.04
N ALA A 89 -28.64 -34.85 11.30
CA ALA A 89 -27.35 -35.22 11.87
C ALA A 89 -26.74 -34.11 12.75
N ILE A 90 -26.89 -32.84 12.35
CA ILE A 90 -26.47 -31.67 13.17
C ILE A 90 -27.25 -31.64 14.50
N SER A 91 -28.57 -31.90 14.46
CA SER A 91 -29.40 -31.92 15.66
C SER A 91 -29.06 -33.03 16.62
N GLU A 92 -28.59 -34.17 16.09
CA GLU A 92 -28.11 -35.31 16.84
C GLU A 92 -26.66 -35.22 17.31
N GLY A 93 -25.94 -34.14 16.88
CA GLY A 93 -24.51 -33.93 17.19
C GLY A 93 -23.55 -34.77 16.34
N LYS A 94 -24.02 -35.44 15.30
CA LYS A 94 -23.24 -36.25 14.36
C LYS A 94 -22.61 -35.37 13.28
N LEU A 95 -21.64 -34.56 13.69
CA LEU A 95 -21.10 -33.47 12.84
C LEU A 95 -20.32 -33.99 11.62
N ASP A 96 -19.63 -35.09 11.72
CA ASP A 96 -18.91 -35.70 10.59
C ASP A 96 -19.89 -36.23 9.53
N GLU A 97 -20.97 -36.94 9.95
CA GLU A 97 -22.03 -37.37 9.04
C GLU A 97 -22.72 -36.18 8.36
N ALA A 98 -22.93 -35.10 9.09
CA ALA A 98 -23.49 -33.85 8.52
C ALA A 98 -22.57 -33.26 7.46
N THR A 99 -21.26 -33.30 7.70
CA THR A 99 -20.24 -32.78 6.74
C THR A 99 -20.23 -33.65 5.47
N ASP A 100 -20.31 -34.93 5.58
CA ASP A 100 -20.35 -35.88 4.44
C ASP A 100 -21.61 -35.65 3.59
N ASN A 101 -22.78 -35.60 4.21
CA ASN A 101 -24.05 -35.35 3.54
C ASN A 101 -24.05 -34.00 2.82
N LEU A 102 -23.50 -32.93 3.44
CA LEU A 102 -23.38 -31.59 2.83
C LEU A 102 -22.36 -31.57 1.70
N THR A 103 -21.29 -32.34 1.81
CA THR A 103 -20.30 -32.47 0.74
C THR A 103 -20.94 -33.11 -0.49
N GLU A 104 -21.70 -34.21 -0.30
CA GLU A 104 -22.43 -34.83 -1.41
C GLU A 104 -23.48 -33.90 -2.00
N ALA A 105 -24.22 -33.17 -1.15
CA ALA A 105 -25.18 -32.15 -1.61
C ALA A 105 -24.53 -31.06 -2.45
N ILE A 106 -23.35 -30.59 -2.08
CA ILE A 106 -22.57 -29.59 -2.82
C ILE A 106 -22.09 -30.13 -4.17
N MET A 107 -21.72 -31.42 -4.24
CA MET A 107 -21.33 -32.02 -5.51
C MET A 107 -22.50 -32.15 -6.48
N LEU A 108 -23.74 -32.30 -6.00
CA LEU A 108 -24.95 -32.31 -6.82
C LEU A 108 -25.46 -30.92 -7.20
N ASN A 109 -25.33 -29.95 -6.28
CA ASN A 109 -25.75 -28.57 -6.50
C ASN A 109 -24.67 -27.56 -6.07
N PRO A 110 -23.62 -27.38 -6.87
CA PRO A 110 -22.50 -26.50 -6.53
C PRO A 110 -22.83 -25.01 -6.56
N SER A 111 -23.93 -24.60 -7.16
CA SER A 111 -24.38 -23.21 -7.24
C SER A 111 -25.20 -22.74 -6.02
N SER A 112 -25.43 -23.63 -5.05
CA SER A 112 -26.24 -23.32 -3.87
C SER A 112 -25.39 -22.76 -2.71
N ALA A 113 -25.38 -21.42 -2.55
CA ALA A 113 -24.68 -20.72 -1.44
C ALA A 113 -25.06 -21.28 -0.06
N ILE A 114 -26.32 -21.67 0.14
CA ILE A 114 -26.81 -22.14 1.44
C ILE A 114 -26.17 -23.48 1.86
N LEU A 115 -25.78 -24.34 0.93
CA LEU A 115 -25.12 -25.60 1.23
C LEU A 115 -23.75 -25.35 1.80
N TYR A 116 -22.95 -24.49 1.15
CA TYR A 116 -21.63 -24.08 1.63
C TYR A 116 -21.73 -23.38 2.99
N ALA A 117 -22.64 -22.40 3.16
CA ALA A 117 -22.82 -21.71 4.43
C ALA A 117 -23.28 -22.66 5.55
N THR A 118 -24.03 -23.73 5.22
CA THR A 118 -24.44 -24.74 6.20
C THR A 118 -23.27 -25.63 6.58
N ARG A 119 -22.44 -26.09 5.60
CA ARG A 119 -21.24 -26.89 5.90
C ARG A 119 -20.22 -26.06 6.68
N ALA A 120 -20.05 -24.79 6.34
CA ALA A 120 -19.21 -23.85 7.11
C ALA A 120 -19.65 -23.78 8.58
N SER A 121 -20.96 -23.75 8.85
CA SER A 121 -21.46 -23.73 10.23
C SER A 121 -21.15 -25.04 11.00
N VAL A 122 -21.07 -26.16 10.30
CA VAL A 122 -20.64 -27.43 10.89
C VAL A 122 -19.15 -27.40 11.22
N TYR A 123 -18.32 -26.84 10.32
CA TYR A 123 -16.89 -26.69 10.57
C TYR A 123 -16.59 -25.78 11.76
N VAL A 124 -17.36 -24.69 11.97
CA VAL A 124 -17.26 -23.88 13.20
C VAL A 124 -17.51 -24.73 14.45
N LYS A 125 -18.54 -25.57 14.44
CA LYS A 125 -18.83 -26.48 15.56
C LYS A 125 -17.73 -27.54 15.77
N LEU A 126 -17.10 -28.01 14.70
CA LEU A 126 -15.95 -28.91 14.72
C LEU A 126 -14.62 -28.21 15.09
N LYS A 127 -14.63 -26.92 15.34
CA LYS A 127 -13.42 -26.11 15.60
C LYS A 127 -12.40 -26.19 14.46
N LYS A 128 -12.88 -26.17 13.20
CA LYS A 128 -12.08 -26.13 11.98
C LYS A 128 -12.27 -24.78 11.25
N PRO A 129 -11.66 -23.70 11.77
CA PRO A 129 -11.92 -22.34 11.28
C PRO A 129 -11.47 -22.13 9.83
N ASN A 130 -10.34 -22.70 9.38
CA ASN A 130 -9.89 -22.55 8.00
C ASN A 130 -10.84 -23.21 7.00
N ALA A 131 -11.35 -24.41 7.33
CA ALA A 131 -12.35 -25.07 6.51
C ALA A 131 -13.66 -24.26 6.46
N ALA A 132 -14.09 -23.70 7.59
CA ALA A 132 -15.27 -22.84 7.68
C ALA A 132 -15.12 -21.57 6.82
N ILE A 133 -13.96 -20.90 6.85
CA ILE A 133 -13.69 -19.71 6.04
C ILE A 133 -13.74 -20.04 4.54
N ARG A 134 -13.11 -21.16 4.10
CA ARG A 134 -13.14 -21.57 2.69
C ARG A 134 -14.57 -21.76 2.17
N ASP A 135 -15.42 -22.41 2.95
CA ASP A 135 -16.82 -22.61 2.57
C ASP A 135 -17.64 -21.31 2.63
N ALA A 136 -17.42 -20.48 3.64
CA ALA A 136 -18.09 -19.20 3.74
C ALA A 136 -17.71 -18.28 2.57
N ASP A 137 -16.44 -18.27 2.16
CA ASP A 137 -15.98 -17.53 0.98
C ASP A 137 -16.63 -18.07 -0.31
N ALA A 138 -16.79 -19.37 -0.46
CA ALA A 138 -17.53 -19.96 -1.58
C ALA A 138 -19.00 -19.55 -1.57
N ALA A 139 -19.65 -19.57 -0.40
CA ALA A 139 -21.03 -19.10 -0.26
C ALA A 139 -21.20 -17.63 -0.65
N LEU A 140 -20.28 -16.76 -0.21
CA LEU A 140 -20.29 -15.34 -0.51
C LEU A 140 -19.94 -15.02 -1.96
N LYS A 141 -19.11 -15.85 -2.61
CA LYS A 141 -18.85 -15.74 -4.05
C LYS A 141 -20.08 -16.03 -4.89
N ILE A 142 -20.92 -16.98 -4.45
CA ILE A 142 -22.19 -17.33 -5.12
C ILE A 142 -23.27 -16.30 -4.79
N ASN A 143 -23.41 -15.94 -3.53
CA ASN A 143 -24.36 -14.94 -3.05
C ASN A 143 -23.67 -13.92 -2.14
N PRO A 144 -23.29 -12.75 -2.68
CA PRO A 144 -22.64 -11.68 -1.92
C PRO A 144 -23.50 -11.08 -0.77
N ASP A 145 -24.83 -11.26 -0.80
CA ASP A 145 -25.74 -10.75 0.21
C ASP A 145 -26.12 -11.82 1.25
N SER A 146 -25.35 -12.90 1.36
CA SER A 146 -25.59 -13.96 2.32
C SER A 146 -25.23 -13.55 3.76
N ALA A 147 -26.21 -13.12 4.56
CA ALA A 147 -26.01 -12.83 6.00
C ALA A 147 -25.36 -14.00 6.72
N LYS A 148 -25.82 -15.25 6.45
CA LYS A 148 -25.25 -16.48 7.02
C LYS A 148 -23.79 -16.67 6.63
N GLY A 149 -23.40 -16.35 5.37
CA GLY A 149 -22.03 -16.44 4.90
C GLY A 149 -21.10 -15.51 5.69
N TYR A 150 -21.47 -14.25 5.84
CA TYR A 150 -20.71 -13.28 6.65
C TYR A 150 -20.65 -13.68 8.12
N LYS A 151 -21.79 -14.08 8.72
CA LYS A 151 -21.85 -14.53 10.11
C LYS A 151 -20.82 -15.64 10.38
N ILE A 152 -20.86 -16.72 9.57
CA ILE A 152 -20.00 -17.88 9.79
C ILE A 152 -18.53 -17.53 9.53
N ARG A 153 -18.24 -16.72 8.51
CA ARG A 153 -16.86 -16.27 8.25
C ARG A 153 -16.32 -15.42 9.39
N GLY A 154 -17.13 -14.50 9.90
CA GLY A 154 -16.78 -13.69 11.06
C GLY A 154 -16.53 -14.51 12.31
N MET A 155 -17.38 -15.50 12.60
CA MET A 155 -17.17 -16.43 13.72
C MET A 155 -15.89 -17.25 13.56
N ALA A 156 -15.61 -17.77 12.37
CA ALA A 156 -14.40 -18.55 12.10
C ALA A 156 -13.12 -17.68 12.19
N ARG A 157 -13.19 -16.42 11.75
CA ARG A 157 -12.10 -15.44 11.90
C ARG A 157 -11.84 -15.11 13.36
N ALA A 158 -12.91 -14.94 14.16
CA ALA A 158 -12.77 -14.72 15.60
C ALA A 158 -12.08 -15.91 16.30
N MET A 159 -12.38 -17.13 15.89
CA MET A 159 -11.70 -18.35 16.40
C MET A 159 -10.20 -18.37 16.07
N LEU A 160 -9.75 -17.65 15.03
CA LEU A 160 -8.34 -17.51 14.67
C LEU A 160 -7.67 -16.27 15.28
N GLY A 161 -8.39 -15.46 16.06
CA GLY A 161 -7.87 -14.20 16.59
C GLY A 161 -7.75 -13.09 15.53
N LEU A 162 -8.42 -13.24 14.37
CA LEU A 162 -8.49 -12.24 13.31
C LEU A 162 -9.61 -11.23 13.63
N TRP A 163 -9.38 -10.44 14.69
CA TRP A 163 -10.43 -9.65 15.34
C TRP A 163 -11.03 -8.56 14.45
N GLU A 164 -10.23 -7.86 13.66
CA GLU A 164 -10.71 -6.76 12.79
C GLU A 164 -11.54 -7.29 11.63
N GLU A 165 -11.05 -8.35 10.98
CA GLU A 165 -11.77 -9.02 9.89
C GLU A 165 -13.04 -9.69 10.40
N ALA A 166 -13.00 -10.26 11.60
CA ALA A 166 -14.17 -10.83 12.26
C ALA A 166 -15.22 -9.77 12.54
N ALA A 167 -14.84 -8.64 13.14
CA ALA A 167 -15.75 -7.52 13.40
C ALA A 167 -16.38 -6.99 12.12
N THR A 168 -15.58 -6.84 11.06
CA THR A 168 -16.05 -6.37 9.75
C THR A 168 -17.16 -7.28 9.19
N ASP A 169 -16.92 -8.60 9.15
CA ASP A 169 -17.90 -9.55 8.66
C ASP A 169 -19.16 -9.61 9.51
N LEU A 170 -19.01 -9.61 10.83
CA LEU A 170 -20.14 -9.66 11.75
C LEU A 170 -21.02 -8.40 11.69
N HIS A 171 -20.41 -7.23 11.48
CA HIS A 171 -21.18 -6.00 11.24
C HIS A 171 -21.95 -6.03 9.92
N VAL A 172 -21.36 -6.63 8.86
CA VAL A 172 -22.10 -6.82 7.60
C VAL A 172 -23.25 -7.79 7.82
N ALA A 173 -23.01 -8.92 8.50
CA ALA A 173 -24.05 -9.89 8.82
C ALA A 173 -25.19 -9.27 9.63
N SER A 174 -24.88 -8.49 10.67
CA SER A 174 -25.87 -7.81 11.52
C SER A 174 -26.72 -6.77 10.78
N ARG A 175 -26.20 -6.15 9.72
CA ARG A 175 -26.96 -5.24 8.86
C ARG A 175 -27.88 -5.96 7.88
N LEU A 176 -27.50 -7.16 7.45
CA LEU A 176 -28.30 -7.97 6.53
C LEU A 176 -29.40 -8.74 7.26
N ASP A 177 -29.09 -9.26 8.45
CA ASP A 177 -30.02 -10.01 9.28
C ASP A 177 -29.67 -9.84 10.76
N HIS A 178 -30.69 -9.43 11.56
CA HIS A 178 -30.50 -9.21 12.99
C HIS A 178 -30.60 -10.53 13.75
N ASP A 179 -29.47 -11.00 14.29
CA ASP A 179 -29.33 -12.26 15.00
C ASP A 179 -28.66 -12.05 16.37
N GLU A 180 -29.27 -12.55 17.43
CA GLU A 180 -28.72 -12.44 18.79
C GLU A 180 -27.34 -13.10 18.92
N GLU A 181 -27.09 -14.19 18.20
CA GLU A 181 -25.81 -14.85 18.21
C GLU A 181 -24.70 -13.96 17.63
N ILE A 182 -25.01 -13.19 16.57
CA ILE A 182 -24.08 -12.19 16.02
C ILE A 182 -23.75 -11.15 17.07
N ALA A 183 -24.75 -10.64 17.79
CA ALA A 183 -24.56 -9.64 18.84
C ALA A 183 -23.69 -10.15 20.00
N LEU A 184 -23.87 -11.41 20.39
CA LEU A 184 -23.03 -12.04 21.42
C LEU A 184 -21.56 -12.20 20.97
N VAL A 185 -21.33 -12.59 19.72
CA VAL A 185 -19.96 -12.72 19.19
C VAL A 185 -19.32 -11.35 19.02
N LEU A 186 -20.04 -10.34 18.50
CA LEU A 186 -19.55 -8.96 18.40
C LEU A 186 -19.10 -8.41 19.76
N LYS A 187 -19.89 -8.65 20.81
CA LYS A 187 -19.54 -8.22 22.17
C LYS A 187 -18.16 -8.74 22.64
N LYS A 188 -17.72 -9.90 22.13
CA LYS A 188 -16.41 -10.49 22.43
C LYS A 188 -15.31 -9.96 21.47
N VAL A 189 -15.65 -9.76 20.21
CA VAL A 189 -14.71 -9.41 19.14
C VAL A 189 -14.35 -7.93 19.16
N GLU A 190 -15.34 -7.03 19.36
CA GLU A 190 -15.14 -5.58 19.28
C GLU A 190 -14.09 -5.03 20.24
N PRO A 191 -14.01 -5.46 21.52
CA PRO A 191 -12.98 -4.95 22.42
C PRO A 191 -11.55 -5.21 21.92
N ASN A 192 -11.32 -6.39 21.35
CA ASN A 192 -10.01 -6.74 20.78
C ASN A 192 -9.73 -5.98 19.48
N ALA A 193 -10.69 -5.91 18.58
CA ALA A 193 -10.58 -5.13 17.35
C ALA A 193 -10.30 -3.65 17.62
N HIS A 194 -10.98 -3.07 18.63
CA HIS A 194 -10.79 -1.69 19.04
C HIS A 194 -9.38 -1.44 19.61
N LYS A 195 -8.88 -2.32 20.47
CA LYS A 195 -7.51 -2.25 21.00
C LYS A 195 -6.48 -2.26 19.88
N ILE A 196 -6.64 -3.14 18.88
CA ILE A 196 -5.74 -3.24 17.71
C ILE A 196 -5.78 -1.93 16.91
N GLU A 197 -6.96 -1.39 16.64
CA GLU A 197 -7.11 -0.15 15.88
C GLU A 197 -6.52 1.06 16.64
N GLU A 198 -6.75 1.18 17.95
CA GLU A 198 -6.17 2.23 18.78
C GLU A 198 -4.64 2.15 18.77
N HIS A 199 -4.09 0.94 18.92
CA HIS A 199 -2.66 0.71 18.87
C HIS A 199 -2.08 1.13 17.50
N ARG A 200 -2.71 0.72 16.40
CA ARG A 200 -2.32 1.12 15.03
C ARG A 200 -2.35 2.65 14.85
N ARG A 201 -3.41 3.32 15.34
CA ARG A 201 -3.52 4.78 15.29
C ARG A 201 -2.45 5.48 16.12
N LYS A 202 -2.13 4.96 17.31
CA LYS A 202 -1.03 5.47 18.17
C LYS A 202 0.30 5.35 17.44
N TYR A 203 0.57 4.18 16.85
CA TYR A 203 1.79 3.91 16.09
C TYR A 203 1.94 4.82 14.87
N ALA A 204 0.89 4.95 14.07
CA ALA A 204 0.89 5.84 12.91
C ALA A 204 1.19 7.30 13.32
N ARG A 205 0.66 7.76 14.46
CA ARG A 205 0.97 9.10 14.99
C ARG A 205 2.44 9.23 15.37
N LEU A 206 3.00 8.25 16.08
CA LEU A 206 4.41 8.26 16.49
C LEU A 206 5.36 8.23 15.29
N CYS A 207 5.07 7.40 14.28
CA CYS A 207 5.84 7.37 13.04
C CYS A 207 5.81 8.72 12.31
N LYS A 208 4.63 9.32 12.18
CA LYS A 208 4.48 10.64 11.54
C LYS A 208 5.21 11.75 12.32
N GLU A 209 5.15 11.72 13.64
CA GLU A 209 5.86 12.69 14.49
C GLU A 209 7.38 12.53 14.35
N ARG A 210 7.89 11.29 14.28
CA ARG A 210 9.31 10.99 14.03
C ARG A 210 9.76 11.53 12.66
N GLU A 211 8.97 11.32 11.62
CA GLU A 211 9.25 11.86 10.28
C GLU A 211 9.30 13.39 10.28
N LEU A 212 8.36 14.03 10.96
CA LEU A 212 8.35 15.49 11.12
C LEU A 212 9.57 16.01 11.89
N ARG A 213 10.00 15.32 12.94
CA ARG A 213 11.24 15.68 13.68
C ARG A 213 12.48 15.51 12.80
N LYS A 214 12.61 14.40 12.06
CA LYS A 214 13.73 14.18 11.14
C LYS A 214 13.78 15.25 10.06
N SER A 215 12.64 15.60 9.47
CA SER A 215 12.57 16.67 8.46
C SER A 215 12.85 18.06 9.05
N GLY A 216 12.47 18.33 10.30
CA GLY A 216 12.79 19.54 11.02
C GLY A 216 14.28 19.68 11.32
N HIS A 217 14.95 18.62 11.78
CA HIS A 217 16.39 18.59 12.03
C HIS A 217 17.21 18.76 10.75
N GLN A 218 16.81 18.10 9.64
CA GLN A 218 17.46 18.31 8.34
C GLN A 218 17.34 19.76 7.85
N LYS A 219 16.20 20.41 8.07
CA LYS A 219 16.02 21.84 7.74
C LYS A 219 16.87 22.76 8.60
N GLN A 220 17.04 22.46 9.89
CA GLN A 220 17.91 23.25 10.80
C GLN A 220 19.40 23.05 10.49
N GLN A 221 19.85 21.85 10.17
CA GLN A 221 21.24 21.58 9.76
C GLN A 221 21.58 22.25 8.42
N GLN A 222 20.62 22.36 7.49
CA GLN A 222 20.80 23.08 6.22
C GLN A 222 20.84 24.61 6.38
N GLN A 223 20.29 25.17 7.46
CA GLN A 223 20.32 26.60 7.75
C GLN A 223 21.57 27.08 8.51
N ALA A 224 22.36 26.17 9.06
CA ALA A 224 23.50 26.47 9.92
C ALA A 224 24.87 26.50 9.22
N GLN A 225 24.94 26.37 7.87
CA GLN A 225 26.21 26.42 7.14
C GLN A 225 26.33 27.69 6.30
N PRO A 226 27.47 28.41 6.37
CA PRO A 226 27.71 29.62 5.58
C PRO A 226 28.18 29.20 4.18
N HIS A 227 27.26 29.21 3.17
CA HIS A 227 27.53 28.74 1.81
C HIS A 227 27.23 29.76 0.73
N ASP A 228 27.94 30.90 0.71
CA ASP A 228 27.85 31.80 -0.43
C ASP A 228 28.83 31.51 -1.58
N SER A 229 29.92 30.78 -1.35
CA SER A 229 30.87 30.41 -2.39
C SER A 229 30.55 29.12 -3.16
N GLU A 230 29.77 28.20 -2.56
CA GLU A 230 29.46 26.90 -3.16
C GLU A 230 28.26 26.95 -4.13
N ALA A 231 27.36 27.91 -3.95
CA ALA A 231 26.20 28.08 -4.83
C ALA A 231 26.58 28.45 -6.27
N ALA A 232 27.69 29.18 -6.45
CA ALA A 232 28.19 29.55 -7.78
C ALA A 232 28.89 28.37 -8.49
N ALA A 233 29.51 27.46 -7.73
CA ALA A 233 30.17 26.25 -8.26
C ALA A 233 29.20 25.13 -8.65
N ALA A 234 27.93 25.23 -8.26
CA ALA A 234 26.89 24.22 -8.51
C ALA A 234 26.44 24.13 -9.97
N PHE A 235 26.80 25.11 -10.83
CA PHE A 235 26.37 25.18 -12.22
C PHE A 235 27.50 25.06 -13.19
N LYS A 236 27.28 24.33 -14.27
CA LYS A 236 28.15 24.32 -15.45
C LYS A 236 27.54 25.27 -16.47
N ASP A 237 28.11 26.49 -16.57
CA ASP A 237 27.62 27.51 -17.48
C ASP A 237 27.59 27.01 -18.93
N GLY A 238 26.48 27.26 -19.61
CA GLY A 238 26.28 26.86 -21.00
C GLY A 238 25.99 25.38 -21.21
N GLN A 239 25.73 24.62 -20.16
CA GLN A 239 25.42 23.18 -20.27
C GLN A 239 24.04 22.85 -19.71
N VAL A 240 23.41 21.82 -20.29
CA VAL A 240 22.16 21.22 -19.77
C VAL A 240 22.54 20.18 -18.72
N MET A 241 21.98 20.31 -17.54
CA MET A 241 22.17 19.36 -16.43
C MET A 241 21.01 18.41 -16.35
N ALA A 242 21.27 17.11 -16.32
CA ALA A 242 20.26 16.07 -16.05
C ALA A 242 19.92 16.07 -14.57
N ILE A 243 18.64 15.83 -14.27
CA ILE A 243 18.07 15.72 -12.91
C ILE A 243 17.48 14.35 -12.76
N HIS A 244 17.86 13.66 -11.70
CA HIS A 244 17.46 12.27 -11.44
C HIS A 244 16.61 12.11 -10.16
N SER A 245 16.46 13.16 -9.34
CA SER A 245 15.65 13.10 -8.12
C SER A 245 15.09 14.45 -7.71
N SER A 246 14.01 14.44 -6.92
CA SER A 246 13.41 15.67 -6.36
C SER A 246 14.39 16.44 -5.47
N SER A 247 15.22 15.73 -4.69
CA SER A 247 16.24 16.37 -3.83
C SER A 247 17.30 17.11 -4.65
N GLU A 248 17.77 16.52 -5.76
CA GLU A 248 18.72 17.16 -6.68
C GLU A 248 18.10 18.41 -7.32
N LEU A 249 16.85 18.30 -7.80
CA LEU A 249 16.13 19.43 -8.37
C LEU A 249 15.99 20.60 -7.38
N GLU A 250 15.53 20.32 -6.16
CA GLU A 250 15.41 21.34 -5.12
C GLU A 250 16.74 22.05 -4.84
N THR A 251 17.83 21.28 -4.76
CA THR A 251 19.17 21.84 -4.54
C THR A 251 19.57 22.79 -5.66
N LYS A 252 19.35 22.39 -6.93
CA LYS A 252 19.66 23.24 -8.10
C LYS A 252 18.76 24.48 -8.17
N LEU A 253 17.45 24.34 -7.90
CA LEU A 253 16.53 25.49 -7.89
C LEU A 253 16.83 26.49 -6.75
N LYS A 254 17.21 25.99 -5.55
CA LYS A 254 17.67 26.85 -4.44
C LYS A 254 18.95 27.60 -4.79
N ALA A 255 19.91 26.92 -5.43
CA ALA A 255 21.14 27.57 -5.89
C ALA A 255 20.87 28.61 -6.99
N ALA A 256 19.99 28.33 -7.95
CA ALA A 256 19.56 29.29 -8.97
C ALA A 256 18.87 30.53 -8.36
N SER A 257 18.02 30.33 -7.35
CA SER A 257 17.37 31.40 -6.60
C SER A 257 18.38 32.28 -5.85
N LYS A 258 19.36 31.70 -5.15
CA LYS A 258 20.42 32.44 -4.43
C LYS A 258 21.27 33.29 -5.37
N THR A 259 21.50 32.82 -6.59
CA THR A 259 22.29 33.55 -7.60
C THR A 259 21.42 34.42 -8.52
N SER A 260 20.12 34.55 -8.22
CA SER A 260 19.14 35.35 -9.03
C SER A 260 19.07 34.91 -10.51
N ARG A 261 19.50 33.68 -10.82
CA ARG A 261 19.51 33.14 -12.20
C ARG A 261 18.14 32.58 -12.58
N LEU A 262 17.78 32.79 -13.85
CA LEU A 262 16.64 32.10 -14.43
C LEU A 262 16.96 30.59 -14.55
N ALA A 263 16.09 29.71 -14.10
CA ALA A 263 16.16 28.28 -14.33
C ALA A 263 15.06 27.83 -15.28
N ILE A 264 15.40 26.96 -16.22
CA ILE A 264 14.45 26.35 -17.15
C ILE A 264 14.47 24.85 -16.91
N LEU A 265 13.31 24.32 -16.53
CA LEU A 265 13.12 22.89 -16.26
C LEU A 265 12.40 22.25 -17.44
N TYR A 266 13.09 21.38 -18.17
CA TYR A 266 12.60 20.68 -19.34
C TYR A 266 12.26 19.23 -19.00
N PHE A 267 10.98 18.86 -19.10
CA PHE A 267 10.50 17.50 -18.97
C PHE A 267 10.45 16.81 -20.33
N THR A 268 11.05 15.62 -20.40
CA THR A 268 11.21 14.81 -21.61
C THR A 268 10.99 13.33 -21.31
N ALA A 269 10.90 12.51 -22.37
CA ALA A 269 10.90 11.06 -22.26
C ALA A 269 11.66 10.44 -23.45
N THR A 270 12.23 9.24 -23.27
CA THR A 270 13.00 8.56 -24.31
C THR A 270 12.14 8.13 -25.50
N TRP A 271 10.89 7.76 -25.27
CA TRP A 271 9.88 7.37 -26.28
C TRP A 271 9.23 8.54 -27.00
N CYS A 272 9.42 9.79 -26.51
CA CYS A 272 8.76 10.98 -27.06
C CYS A 272 9.43 11.47 -28.34
N GLY A 273 8.81 11.28 -29.50
CA GLY A 273 9.28 11.78 -30.79
C GLY A 273 9.48 13.30 -30.85
N PRO A 274 8.48 14.10 -30.47
CA PRO A 274 8.61 15.57 -30.37
C PRO A 274 9.75 16.04 -29.45
N CYS A 275 10.02 15.31 -28.36
CA CYS A 275 11.11 15.63 -27.43
C CYS A 275 12.48 15.47 -28.12
N ARG A 276 12.66 14.46 -28.96
CA ARG A 276 13.92 14.26 -29.73
C ARG A 276 14.18 15.42 -30.69
N TYR A 277 13.14 16.03 -31.23
CA TYR A 277 13.27 17.19 -32.11
C TYR A 277 13.69 18.45 -31.36
N ILE A 278 13.13 18.73 -30.16
CA ILE A 278 13.41 19.96 -29.41
C ILE A 278 14.66 19.90 -28.53
N SER A 279 15.11 18.70 -28.14
CA SER A 279 16.29 18.52 -27.26
C SER A 279 17.58 19.15 -27.81
N PRO A 280 17.94 19.04 -29.11
CA PRO A 280 19.12 19.72 -29.66
C PRO A 280 18.98 21.24 -29.60
N VAL A 281 17.77 21.77 -29.81
CA VAL A 281 17.49 23.20 -29.71
C VAL A 281 17.69 23.67 -28.26
N PHE A 282 17.17 22.94 -27.29
CA PHE A 282 17.35 23.25 -25.86
C PHE A 282 18.83 23.27 -25.46
N THR A 283 19.61 22.32 -25.96
CA THR A 283 21.07 22.28 -25.75
C THR A 283 21.77 23.45 -26.43
N SER A 284 21.37 23.84 -27.64
CA SER A 284 21.94 25.00 -28.31
C SER A 284 21.63 26.32 -27.58
N LEU A 285 20.44 26.44 -27.01
CA LEU A 285 20.02 27.59 -26.21
C LEU A 285 20.82 27.69 -24.90
N SER A 286 21.21 26.59 -24.28
CA SER A 286 22.08 26.65 -23.09
C SER A 286 23.43 27.28 -23.39
N GLY A 287 24.05 26.97 -24.52
CA GLY A 287 25.28 27.63 -24.96
C GLY A 287 25.09 29.12 -25.29
N LYS A 288 23.91 29.50 -25.84
CA LYS A 288 23.60 30.91 -26.18
C LYS A 288 23.32 31.78 -24.93
N TYR A 289 22.79 31.16 -23.86
CA TYR A 289 22.43 31.86 -22.60
C TYR A 289 23.16 31.24 -21.39
N PRO A 290 24.49 31.38 -21.27
CA PRO A 290 25.28 30.70 -20.25
C PRO A 290 24.93 31.06 -18.80
N LYS A 291 24.33 32.22 -18.56
CA LYS A 291 23.85 32.64 -17.23
C LYS A 291 22.50 32.04 -16.84
N VAL A 292 21.79 31.40 -17.77
CA VAL A 292 20.54 30.72 -17.50
C VAL A 292 20.86 29.27 -17.12
N VAL A 293 20.15 28.72 -16.13
CA VAL A 293 20.31 27.35 -15.67
C VAL A 293 19.37 26.42 -16.46
N PHE A 294 19.93 25.50 -17.21
CA PHE A 294 19.17 24.54 -18.01
C PHE A 294 19.15 23.19 -17.35
N LEU A 295 17.97 22.74 -16.92
CA LEU A 295 17.72 21.47 -16.21
C LEU A 295 16.86 20.56 -17.08
N LYS A 296 17.23 19.28 -17.21
CA LYS A 296 16.51 18.30 -18.00
C LYS A 296 16.08 17.14 -17.09
N VAL A 297 14.79 16.80 -17.11
CA VAL A 297 14.18 15.70 -16.34
C VAL A 297 13.62 14.67 -17.33
N ASP A 298 14.07 13.44 -17.24
CA ASP A 298 13.44 12.32 -17.90
C ASP A 298 12.34 11.79 -16.98
N ILE A 299 11.08 11.87 -17.44
CA ILE A 299 9.92 11.46 -16.62
C ILE A 299 9.90 9.96 -16.30
N ASP A 300 10.57 9.14 -17.09
CA ASP A 300 10.67 7.70 -16.84
C ASP A 300 11.72 7.40 -15.75
N GLY A 301 12.78 8.22 -15.70
CA GLY A 301 13.86 8.07 -14.71
C GLY A 301 13.65 8.84 -13.41
N ALA A 302 12.79 9.88 -13.40
CA ALA A 302 12.51 10.72 -12.24
C ALA A 302 11.00 10.96 -12.11
N GLN A 303 10.25 9.89 -11.88
CA GLN A 303 8.77 9.91 -11.80
C GLN A 303 8.26 10.78 -10.64
N ASP A 304 8.95 10.78 -9.50
CA ASP A 304 8.66 11.61 -8.33
C ASP A 304 8.67 13.10 -8.68
N VAL A 305 9.62 13.53 -9.50
CA VAL A 305 9.72 14.91 -9.99
C VAL A 305 8.56 15.23 -10.94
N ALA A 306 8.26 14.34 -11.90
CA ALA A 306 7.20 14.56 -12.86
C ALA A 306 5.81 14.67 -12.20
N VAL A 307 5.55 13.85 -11.18
CA VAL A 307 4.31 13.90 -10.39
C VAL A 307 4.22 15.19 -9.57
N SER A 308 5.31 15.59 -8.89
CA SER A 308 5.32 16.81 -8.05
C SER A 308 5.09 18.10 -8.86
N TRP A 309 5.47 18.10 -10.15
CA TRP A 309 5.28 19.23 -11.08
C TRP A 309 4.02 19.12 -11.93
N ASN A 310 3.14 18.16 -11.67
CA ASN A 310 1.89 17.91 -12.42
C ASN A 310 2.10 17.91 -13.95
N VAL A 311 3.12 17.19 -14.42
CA VAL A 311 3.45 17.13 -15.84
C VAL A 311 2.49 16.13 -16.52
N SER A 312 1.56 16.67 -17.30
CA SER A 312 0.57 15.87 -18.05
C SER A 312 0.99 15.53 -19.49
N SER A 313 1.99 16.22 -20.02
CA SER A 313 2.47 16.02 -21.39
C SER A 313 3.95 16.39 -21.53
N VAL A 314 4.64 15.76 -22.46
CA VAL A 314 6.03 16.07 -22.83
C VAL A 314 6.15 16.35 -24.33
N PRO A 315 7.00 17.30 -24.76
CA PRO A 315 7.87 18.14 -23.95
C PRO A 315 7.13 19.28 -23.22
N THR A 316 7.54 19.58 -22.00
CA THR A 316 7.06 20.73 -21.22
C THR A 316 8.24 21.45 -20.59
N PHE A 317 8.21 22.80 -20.62
CA PHE A 317 9.24 23.68 -20.11
C PHE A 317 8.67 24.62 -19.07
N PHE A 318 9.22 24.63 -17.86
CA PHE A 318 8.87 25.56 -16.80
C PHE A 318 9.98 26.60 -16.66
N PHE A 319 9.60 27.86 -16.52
CA PHE A 319 10.49 28.99 -16.27
C PHE A 319 10.41 29.35 -14.81
N ILE A 320 11.53 29.33 -14.10
CA ILE A 320 11.58 29.51 -12.65
C ILE A 320 12.56 30.62 -12.34
N LYS A 321 12.09 31.65 -11.63
CA LYS A 321 12.91 32.76 -11.16
C LYS A 321 12.64 33.02 -9.68
N ASN A 322 13.71 33.20 -8.88
CA ASN A 322 13.63 33.38 -7.43
C ASN A 322 12.79 32.30 -6.73
N GLY A 323 12.92 31.05 -7.18
CA GLY A 323 12.22 29.89 -6.62
C GLY A 323 10.71 29.79 -6.96
N LYS A 324 10.20 30.66 -7.85
CA LYS A 324 8.79 30.66 -8.28
C LYS A 324 8.69 30.36 -9.76
N GLU A 325 7.70 29.57 -10.15
CA GLU A 325 7.30 29.43 -11.54
C GLU A 325 6.75 30.78 -12.04
N ILE A 326 7.32 31.25 -13.14
CA ILE A 326 6.91 32.52 -13.76
C ILE A 326 6.23 32.33 -15.09
N ASP A 327 6.49 31.19 -15.76
CA ASP A 327 5.89 30.86 -17.06
C ASP A 327 6.05 29.37 -17.40
N LYS A 328 5.32 28.94 -18.43
CA LYS A 328 5.32 27.57 -18.92
C LYS A 328 5.16 27.53 -20.44
N VAL A 329 5.87 26.61 -21.10
CA VAL A 329 5.68 26.28 -22.53
C VAL A 329 5.43 24.79 -22.65
N VAL A 330 4.39 24.39 -23.38
CA VAL A 330 4.04 23.00 -23.66
C VAL A 330 4.18 22.72 -25.15
N GLY A 331 4.86 21.62 -25.49
CA GLY A 331 5.07 21.22 -26.88
C GLY A 331 6.38 21.74 -27.49
N VAL A 332 6.50 21.65 -28.82
CA VAL A 332 7.73 21.89 -29.59
C VAL A 332 7.86 23.31 -30.17
N ASP A 333 7.23 24.29 -29.55
CA ASP A 333 7.31 25.67 -30.03
C ASP A 333 8.68 26.30 -29.71
N LYS A 334 9.60 26.15 -30.68
CA LYS A 334 10.95 26.72 -30.61
C LYS A 334 10.94 28.23 -30.49
N SER A 335 10.04 28.92 -31.20
CA SER A 335 9.97 30.39 -31.20
C SER A 335 9.50 30.92 -29.85
N ALA A 336 8.46 30.33 -29.28
CA ALA A 336 7.99 30.70 -27.96
C ALA A 336 9.04 30.41 -26.88
N LEU A 337 9.74 29.28 -26.96
CA LEU A 337 10.82 28.90 -26.01
C LEU A 337 11.96 29.97 -26.08
N GLU A 338 12.46 30.29 -27.26
CA GLU A 338 13.55 31.25 -27.44
C GLU A 338 13.16 32.68 -27.03
N THR A 339 11.96 33.11 -27.41
CA THR A 339 11.45 34.47 -27.06
C THR A 339 11.33 34.60 -25.52
N LYS A 340 10.76 33.62 -24.84
CA LYS A 340 10.62 33.65 -23.36
C LYS A 340 11.95 33.61 -22.66
N ILE A 341 12.92 32.82 -23.15
CA ILE A 341 14.29 32.81 -22.60
C ILE A 341 14.90 34.21 -22.71
N ALA A 342 14.84 34.81 -23.90
CA ALA A 342 15.39 36.18 -24.13
C ALA A 342 14.72 37.22 -23.22
N GLN A 343 13.38 37.14 -23.09
CA GLN A 343 12.60 38.04 -22.24
C GLN A 343 13.00 37.95 -20.75
N TYR A 344 13.09 36.74 -20.19
CA TYR A 344 13.34 36.56 -18.75
C TYR A 344 14.82 36.57 -18.38
N ALA A 345 15.72 36.25 -19.32
CA ALA A 345 17.17 36.34 -19.12
C ALA A 345 17.67 37.80 -19.13
N GLY A 346 16.98 38.71 -19.85
CA GLY A 346 17.32 40.13 -19.92
C GLY A 346 16.81 40.98 -18.75
N GLN A 347 16.00 40.44 -17.85
CA GLN A 347 15.45 41.13 -16.68
C GLN A 347 16.31 40.94 -15.41
N SER A 348 17.64 40.86 -15.54
CA SER A 348 18.59 40.67 -14.43
C SER A 348 18.99 42.01 -13.83
#